data_fb1a9016360f5c14470c5e486af33d7f
#
_entry.id   fb1a9016360f5c14470c5e486af33d7f
#
_cell.length_a   1.000
_cell.length_b   1.000
_cell.length_c   1.000
_cell.angle_alpha   90.00
_cell.angle_beta   90.00
_cell.angle_gamma   90.00
#
_symmetry.space_group_name_H-M   'P 1'
#
loop_
_entity.id
_entity.type
_entity.pdbx_description
1 polymer ?
#
loop_
_entity_poly.entity_id
_entity_poly.type
_entity_poly.pdbx_seq_one_letter_code
_entity_poly.pdbx_strand_id
1 'polypeptide(L)'
;MRLIAVIGAILVSLCILLSPQGLPVAQAAENNNSAISVLIRGEGAGSSQAVADGQKKAVYKVLSHIIRPSQDPGSTFCQLLAEYNSYVVSTQVKKEEKHAGHVDALLEVVVNGQALQDKVNAGLAVKQEENADMPVTFLLRVKGAENAAMAASWVKDSCGTSFQRLGFDSVASDEADSYMLRTLNVPYDAYIQVMNNKLQQEFVDVTFAVVGEIQLETVSQDQWGVSESAHVRAQMVDLLSNTIIGEIEENYDMRGSDVVNAQQLVLQKASLDISEVLARKTIDYWTKKQG
;
A
#
# COMPACT_ATOMS: atom_id res chain seq x y z
N MET A 1 -26.28 39.66 59.97
CA MET A 1 -25.48 38.61 59.38
C MET A 1 -26.23 37.39 58.81
N ARG A 2 -27.55 37.40 58.71
CA ARG A 2 -28.34 36.27 58.14
C ARG A 2 -28.87 36.51 56.69
N LEU A 3 -28.73 37.71 56.17
CA LEU A 3 -29.25 38.08 54.84
C LEU A 3 -28.24 37.81 53.71
N ILE A 4 -26.94 37.83 54.01
CA ILE A 4 -25.87 37.63 53.02
C ILE A 4 -25.69 36.13 52.67
N ALA A 5 -26.02 35.23 53.62
CA ALA A 5 -25.92 33.78 53.35
C ALA A 5 -27.00 33.24 52.41
N VAL A 6 -28.17 33.89 52.30
CA VAL A 6 -29.26 33.44 51.43
C VAL A 6 -29.04 33.88 49.98
N ILE A 7 -28.40 35.04 49.78
CA ILE A 7 -28.09 35.53 48.42
C ILE A 7 -26.96 34.70 47.78
N GLY A 8 -25.99 34.23 48.55
CA GLY A 8 -24.92 33.36 48.09
C GLY A 8 -25.40 31.98 47.60
N ALA A 9 -26.40 31.40 48.28
CA ALA A 9 -26.95 30.10 47.93
C ALA A 9 -27.80 30.14 46.62
N ILE A 10 -28.49 31.27 46.36
CA ILE A 10 -29.28 31.43 45.13
C ILE A 10 -28.39 31.68 43.92
N LEU A 11 -27.25 32.36 44.04
CA LEU A 11 -26.32 32.61 42.96
C LEU A 11 -25.54 31.34 42.54
N VAL A 12 -25.23 30.46 43.50
CA VAL A 12 -24.58 29.16 43.18
C VAL A 12 -25.56 28.20 42.50
N SER A 13 -26.83 28.24 42.87
CA SER A 13 -27.88 27.40 42.23
C SER A 13 -28.24 27.86 40.81
N LEU A 14 -28.03 29.13 40.49
CA LEU A 14 -28.33 29.67 39.13
C LEU A 14 -27.16 29.43 38.13
N CYS A 15 -25.91 29.28 38.61
CA CYS A 15 -24.78 28.96 37.77
C CYS A 15 -24.75 27.50 37.30
N ILE A 16 -25.46 26.59 37.97
CA ILE A 16 -25.53 25.17 37.57
C ILE A 16 -26.55 24.98 36.44
N LEU A 17 -27.49 25.89 36.22
CA LEU A 17 -28.52 25.81 35.17
C LEU A 17 -28.11 26.45 33.83
N LEU A 18 -26.94 27.10 33.77
CA LEU A 18 -26.39 27.75 32.57
C LEU A 18 -25.11 27.07 32.01
N SER A 19 -24.85 25.84 32.39
CA SER A 19 -23.85 25.05 31.70
C SER A 19 -24.36 24.80 30.26
N PRO A 20 -23.65 25.26 29.21
CA PRO A 20 -24.03 24.87 27.87
C PRO A 20 -23.93 23.34 27.86
N GLN A 21 -25.04 22.70 27.56
CA GLN A 21 -25.03 21.27 27.23
C GLN A 21 -24.02 21.13 26.11
N GLY A 22 -22.80 20.77 26.47
CA GLY A 22 -21.78 20.38 25.53
C GLY A 22 -22.39 19.27 24.67
N LEU A 23 -22.37 19.49 23.38
CA LEU A 23 -22.57 18.42 22.41
C LEU A 23 -21.79 17.21 22.91
N PRO A 24 -22.36 16.02 22.94
CA PRO A 24 -21.63 14.84 23.34
C PRO A 24 -20.43 14.73 22.40
N VAL A 25 -19.27 15.11 22.91
CA VAL A 25 -18.00 14.65 22.34
C VAL A 25 -18.13 13.13 22.39
N ALA A 26 -18.18 12.50 21.24
CA ALA A 26 -18.16 11.06 21.16
C ALA A 26 -16.90 10.60 21.89
N GLN A 27 -17.05 10.25 23.17
CA GLN A 27 -16.09 9.43 23.87
C GLN A 27 -16.04 8.14 23.07
N ALA A 28 -14.93 7.94 22.38
CA ALA A 28 -14.55 6.63 21.90
C ALA A 28 -14.54 5.71 23.12
N ALA A 29 -15.65 5.00 23.32
CA ALA A 29 -15.70 3.92 24.28
C ALA A 29 -14.73 2.84 23.76
N GLU A 30 -13.59 2.73 24.39
CA GLU A 30 -12.79 1.51 24.40
C GLU A 30 -13.66 0.43 25.05
N ASN A 31 -14.48 -0.22 24.26
CA ASN A 31 -15.13 -1.47 24.59
C ASN A 31 -15.44 -2.24 23.31
N ASN A 32 -14.62 -3.25 23.02
CA ASN A 32 -14.86 -4.56 22.42
C ASN A 32 -16.16 -4.78 21.60
N ASN A 33 -16.60 -3.81 20.82
CA ASN A 33 -17.56 -4.00 19.75
C ASN A 33 -17.32 -2.93 18.71
N SER A 34 -16.57 -3.31 17.75
CA SER A 34 -16.04 -2.55 16.63
C SER A 34 -17.10 -2.11 15.62
N ALA A 35 -18.25 -1.65 16.10
CA ALA A 35 -19.22 -0.90 15.31
C ALA A 35 -18.71 0.55 15.19
N ILE A 36 -18.29 0.94 13.98
CA ILE A 36 -17.75 2.26 13.66
C ILE A 36 -18.86 3.10 13.05
N SER A 37 -19.24 4.21 13.69
CA SER A 37 -20.19 5.15 13.12
C SER A 37 -19.46 6.13 12.19
N VAL A 38 -19.96 6.25 10.95
CA VAL A 38 -19.40 7.10 9.90
C VAL A 38 -20.48 8.07 9.42
N LEU A 39 -20.21 9.37 9.51
CA LEU A 39 -21.03 10.38 8.85
C LEU A 39 -20.52 10.57 7.41
N ILE A 40 -21.40 10.39 6.43
CA ILE A 40 -21.04 10.37 5.01
C ILE A 40 -22.17 10.95 4.14
N ARG A 41 -21.80 11.51 2.98
CA ARG A 41 -22.75 11.94 1.97
C ARG A 41 -22.85 10.91 0.85
N GLY A 42 -24.06 10.43 0.59
CA GLY A 42 -24.38 9.59 -0.54
C GLY A 42 -25.16 10.36 -1.59
N GLU A 43 -24.98 9.99 -2.84
CA GLU A 43 -25.55 10.65 -4.01
C GLU A 43 -26.17 9.61 -4.95
N GLY A 44 -27.28 9.99 -5.62
CA GLY A 44 -27.93 9.09 -6.58
C GLY A 44 -29.12 9.73 -7.30
N ALA A 45 -29.66 9.04 -8.30
CA ALA A 45 -30.85 9.47 -9.01
C ALA A 45 -32.13 9.40 -8.15
N GLY A 46 -32.07 8.73 -7.00
CA GLY A 46 -33.16 8.62 -6.02
C GLY A 46 -32.63 8.26 -4.64
N SER A 47 -33.50 8.37 -3.62
CA SER A 47 -33.15 8.19 -2.21
C SER A 47 -32.47 6.83 -1.94
N SER A 48 -32.97 5.73 -2.54
CA SER A 48 -32.38 4.40 -2.34
C SER A 48 -30.96 4.29 -2.90
N GLN A 49 -30.70 4.93 -4.04
CA GLN A 49 -29.35 4.95 -4.66
C GLN A 49 -28.42 5.83 -3.84
N ALA A 50 -28.87 6.97 -3.35
CA ALA A 50 -28.11 7.85 -2.49
C ALA A 50 -27.72 7.13 -1.16
N VAL A 51 -28.64 6.36 -0.59
CA VAL A 51 -28.37 5.55 0.61
C VAL A 51 -27.34 4.46 0.30
N ALA A 52 -27.50 3.71 -0.79
CA ALA A 52 -26.57 2.65 -1.18
C ALA A 52 -25.16 3.19 -1.48
N ASP A 53 -25.05 4.33 -2.17
CA ASP A 53 -23.78 5.00 -2.41
C ASP A 53 -23.09 5.43 -1.11
N GLY A 54 -23.85 6.03 -0.19
CA GLY A 54 -23.32 6.43 1.11
C GLY A 54 -22.88 5.25 1.97
N GLN A 55 -23.61 4.13 1.97
CA GLN A 55 -23.19 2.89 2.65
C GLN A 55 -21.88 2.36 2.09
N LYS A 56 -21.76 2.30 0.77
CA LYS A 56 -20.54 1.87 0.09
C LYS A 56 -19.35 2.78 0.43
N LYS A 57 -19.55 4.10 0.39
CA LYS A 57 -18.54 5.11 0.79
C LYS A 57 -18.13 4.97 2.26
N ALA A 58 -19.06 4.65 3.17
CA ALA A 58 -18.76 4.43 4.58
C ALA A 58 -17.88 3.19 4.80
N VAL A 59 -18.22 2.06 4.16
CA VAL A 59 -17.41 0.84 4.21
C VAL A 59 -16.03 1.09 3.60
N TYR A 60 -15.96 1.79 2.47
CA TYR A 60 -14.68 2.21 1.86
C TYR A 60 -13.81 2.98 2.85
N LYS A 61 -14.39 3.97 3.55
CA LYS A 61 -13.68 4.79 4.54
C LYS A 61 -13.12 3.95 5.69
N VAL A 62 -13.90 3.01 6.22
CA VAL A 62 -13.44 2.09 7.28
C VAL A 62 -12.35 1.16 6.77
N LEU A 63 -12.53 0.55 5.58
CA LEU A 63 -11.51 -0.30 4.96
C LEU A 63 -10.18 0.43 4.76
N SER A 64 -10.22 1.68 4.32
CA SER A 64 -9.02 2.49 4.11
C SER A 64 -8.21 2.76 5.38
N HIS A 65 -8.85 2.64 6.56
CA HIS A 65 -8.16 2.72 7.86
C HIS A 65 -7.61 1.36 8.33
N ILE A 66 -8.27 0.27 7.94
CA ILE A 66 -7.87 -1.10 8.30
C ILE A 66 -6.72 -1.58 7.41
N ILE A 67 -6.85 -1.36 6.11
CA ILE A 67 -5.87 -1.82 5.11
C ILE A 67 -4.85 -0.71 4.88
N ARG A 68 -3.60 -0.96 5.26
CA ARG A 68 -2.49 -0.08 4.90
C ARG A 68 -2.19 -0.24 3.41
N PRO A 69 -1.80 0.84 2.69
CA PRO A 69 -1.48 0.78 1.27
C PRO A 69 -0.46 -0.30 0.88
N SER A 70 0.46 -0.62 1.79
CA SER A 70 1.46 -1.69 1.64
C SER A 70 0.94 -3.11 1.88
N GLN A 71 -0.30 -3.27 2.32
CA GLN A 71 -0.90 -4.56 2.70
C GLN A 71 -2.08 -4.97 1.81
N ASP A 72 -2.57 -4.04 0.95
CA ASP A 72 -3.71 -4.38 0.09
C ASP A 72 -3.24 -5.01 -1.22
N PRO A 73 -3.53 -6.28 -1.44
CA PRO A 73 -3.35 -6.91 -2.74
C PRO A 73 -4.44 -6.55 -3.76
N GLY A 74 -5.13 -5.43 -3.62
CA GLY A 74 -6.14 -4.88 -4.56
C GLY A 74 -7.46 -5.66 -4.61
N SER A 75 -7.39 -6.99 -4.75
CA SER A 75 -8.58 -7.83 -4.90
C SER A 75 -9.37 -8.01 -3.60
N THR A 76 -8.72 -8.11 -2.44
CA THR A 76 -9.42 -8.22 -1.15
C THR A 76 -10.24 -6.97 -0.89
N PHE A 77 -9.66 -5.79 -1.13
CA PHE A 77 -10.35 -4.52 -1.01
C PHE A 77 -11.58 -4.44 -1.93
N CYS A 78 -11.42 -4.79 -3.21
CA CYS A 78 -12.51 -4.79 -4.19
C CYS A 78 -13.62 -5.79 -3.85
N GLN A 79 -13.28 -7.01 -3.39
CA GLN A 79 -14.24 -8.01 -2.97
C GLN A 79 -15.07 -7.55 -1.77
N LEU A 80 -14.39 -7.05 -0.71
CA LEU A 80 -15.06 -6.55 0.48
C LEU A 80 -15.98 -5.35 0.17
N LEU A 81 -15.54 -4.49 -0.76
CA LEU A 81 -16.35 -3.36 -1.20
C LEU A 81 -17.54 -3.79 -2.10
N ALA A 82 -17.43 -4.87 -2.85
CA ALA A 82 -18.56 -5.45 -3.57
C ALA A 82 -19.63 -6.02 -2.63
N GLU A 83 -19.21 -6.56 -1.49
CA GLU A 83 -20.08 -7.12 -0.45
C GLU A 83 -20.42 -6.13 0.68
N TYR A 84 -20.29 -4.81 0.44
CA TYR A 84 -20.39 -3.76 1.46
C TYR A 84 -21.62 -3.89 2.37
N ASN A 85 -22.77 -4.33 1.83
CA ASN A 85 -24.02 -4.50 2.58
C ASN A 85 -23.88 -5.47 3.77
N SER A 86 -22.99 -6.47 3.67
CA SER A 86 -22.76 -7.47 4.72
C SER A 86 -22.08 -6.85 5.96
N TYR A 87 -21.47 -5.70 5.82
CA TYR A 87 -20.73 -5.01 6.88
C TYR A 87 -21.49 -3.80 7.44
N VAL A 88 -22.63 -3.42 6.84
CA VAL A 88 -23.46 -2.34 7.35
C VAL A 88 -24.38 -2.87 8.42
N VAL A 89 -24.23 -2.36 9.66
CA VAL A 89 -25.09 -2.72 10.81
C VAL A 89 -26.38 -1.93 10.80
N SER A 90 -26.28 -0.63 10.56
CA SER A 90 -27.44 0.27 10.48
C SER A 90 -27.12 1.52 9.66
N THR A 91 -28.18 2.17 9.17
CA THR A 91 -28.06 3.43 8.43
C THR A 91 -29.20 4.36 8.87
N GLN A 92 -28.85 5.58 9.23
CA GLN A 92 -29.78 6.64 9.56
C GLN A 92 -29.62 7.80 8.58
N VAL A 93 -30.71 8.18 7.91
CA VAL A 93 -30.73 9.40 7.08
C VAL A 93 -30.89 10.59 8.01
N LYS A 94 -29.88 11.46 8.08
CA LYS A 94 -29.90 12.68 8.88
C LYS A 94 -30.52 13.86 8.11
N LYS A 95 -30.26 13.92 6.80
CA LYS A 95 -30.77 14.95 5.91
C LYS A 95 -30.88 14.42 4.50
N GLU A 96 -31.89 14.81 3.77
CA GLU A 96 -32.07 14.50 2.36
C GLU A 96 -32.39 15.79 1.59
N GLU A 97 -31.69 16.03 0.50
CA GLU A 97 -31.92 17.15 -0.41
C GLU A 97 -32.22 16.60 -1.81
N LYS A 98 -33.37 17.02 -2.36
CA LYS A 98 -33.81 16.58 -3.69
C LYS A 98 -33.61 17.71 -4.71
N HIS A 99 -32.91 17.40 -5.74
CA HIS A 99 -32.69 18.24 -6.91
C HIS A 99 -33.35 17.60 -8.14
N ALA A 100 -33.46 18.31 -9.23
CA ALA A 100 -34.03 17.76 -10.46
C ALA A 100 -33.19 16.57 -10.97
N GLY A 101 -33.70 15.33 -10.74
CA GLY A 101 -33.06 14.10 -11.18
C GLY A 101 -31.86 13.61 -10.30
N HIS A 102 -31.64 14.21 -9.14
CA HIS A 102 -30.56 13.89 -8.23
C HIS A 102 -30.98 14.03 -6.77
N VAL A 103 -30.49 13.17 -5.90
CA VAL A 103 -30.74 13.19 -4.46
C VAL A 103 -29.41 13.12 -3.74
N ASP A 104 -29.19 14.04 -2.81
CA ASP A 104 -28.10 14.05 -1.84
C ASP A 104 -28.63 13.65 -0.48
N ALA A 105 -27.99 12.68 0.18
CA ALA A 105 -28.36 12.23 1.50
C ALA A 105 -27.16 12.30 2.46
N LEU A 106 -27.31 12.99 3.58
CA LEU A 106 -26.38 12.93 4.69
C LEU A 106 -26.78 11.75 5.58
N LEU A 107 -25.89 10.78 5.70
CA LEU A 107 -26.15 9.51 6.36
C LEU A 107 -25.21 9.34 7.56
N GLU A 108 -25.72 8.75 8.63
CA GLU A 108 -24.92 8.11 9.65
C GLU A 108 -25.00 6.60 9.42
N VAL A 109 -23.88 6.01 9.06
CA VAL A 109 -23.76 4.58 8.75
C VAL A 109 -22.91 3.92 9.82
N VAL A 110 -23.44 2.89 10.46
CA VAL A 110 -22.70 2.07 11.41
C VAL A 110 -22.15 0.84 10.68
N VAL A 111 -20.84 0.70 10.68
CA VAL A 111 -20.09 -0.37 9.99
C VAL A 111 -19.50 -1.33 11.02
N ASN A 112 -19.59 -2.64 10.76
CA ASN A 112 -18.95 -3.67 11.58
C ASN A 112 -17.44 -3.74 11.23
N GLY A 113 -16.63 -2.93 11.92
CA GLY A 113 -15.19 -2.85 11.69
C GLY A 113 -14.44 -4.14 12.02
N GLN A 114 -14.92 -4.94 13.01
CA GLN A 114 -14.30 -6.23 13.36
C GLN A 114 -14.50 -7.26 12.25
N ALA A 115 -15.72 -7.38 11.75
CA ALA A 115 -15.97 -8.29 10.65
C ALA A 115 -15.15 -7.96 9.41
N LEU A 116 -14.96 -6.64 9.13
CA LEU A 116 -14.06 -6.19 8.07
C LEU A 116 -12.60 -6.56 8.37
N GLN A 117 -12.11 -6.30 9.59
CA GLN A 117 -10.75 -6.63 10.00
C GLN A 117 -10.49 -8.14 9.92
N ASP A 118 -11.43 -8.98 10.37
CA ASP A 118 -11.31 -10.44 10.34
C ASP A 118 -11.25 -10.95 8.89
N LYS A 119 -12.06 -10.38 7.99
CA LYS A 119 -12.04 -10.72 6.56
C LYS A 119 -10.79 -10.23 5.86
N VAL A 120 -10.30 -9.03 6.19
CA VAL A 120 -9.01 -8.52 5.69
C VAL A 120 -7.88 -9.46 6.11
N ASN A 121 -7.83 -9.83 7.39
CA ASN A 121 -6.80 -10.73 7.91
C ASN A 121 -6.88 -12.12 7.24
N ALA A 122 -8.09 -12.68 7.08
CA ALA A 122 -8.30 -13.95 6.38
C ALA A 122 -7.92 -13.85 4.90
N GLY A 123 -8.29 -12.76 4.22
CA GLY A 123 -7.95 -12.54 2.81
C GLY A 123 -6.44 -12.35 2.60
N LEU A 124 -5.76 -11.67 3.51
CA LEU A 124 -4.30 -11.55 3.47
C LEU A 124 -3.61 -12.89 3.76
N ALA A 125 -4.12 -13.70 4.70
CA ALA A 125 -3.58 -15.02 4.99
C ALA A 125 -3.75 -15.97 3.80
N VAL A 126 -4.95 -16.04 3.21
CA VAL A 126 -5.21 -16.86 2.01
C VAL A 126 -4.30 -16.43 0.84
N LYS A 127 -4.10 -15.12 0.65
CA LYS A 127 -3.22 -14.65 -0.41
C LYS A 127 -1.74 -14.88 -0.13
N GLN A 128 -1.33 -14.90 1.12
CA GLN A 128 0.02 -15.33 1.47
C GLN A 128 0.25 -16.81 1.11
N GLU A 129 -0.75 -17.68 1.34
CA GLU A 129 -0.68 -19.08 0.93
C GLU A 129 -0.72 -19.24 -0.60
N GLU A 130 -1.63 -18.52 -1.28
CA GLU A 130 -1.71 -18.53 -2.76
C GLU A 130 -0.46 -17.94 -3.42
N ASN A 131 0.15 -16.91 -2.83
CA ASN A 131 1.36 -16.29 -3.36
C ASN A 131 2.63 -17.05 -2.97
N ALA A 132 2.61 -17.95 -1.97
CA ALA A 132 3.74 -18.81 -1.64
C ALA A 132 4.11 -19.75 -2.82
N ASP A 133 3.16 -19.98 -3.73
CA ASP A 133 3.40 -20.72 -4.98
C ASP A 133 3.84 -19.81 -6.15
N MET A 134 4.17 -18.53 -5.90
CA MET A 134 4.64 -17.58 -6.91
C MET A 134 6.13 -17.28 -6.76
N PRO A 135 7.00 -18.14 -7.24
CA PRO A 135 8.44 -17.93 -7.18
C PRO A 135 8.84 -16.75 -8.09
N VAL A 136 9.61 -15.82 -7.51
CA VAL A 136 10.14 -14.64 -8.19
C VAL A 136 11.67 -14.62 -8.08
N THR A 137 12.35 -14.28 -9.16
CA THR A 137 13.79 -14.03 -9.17
C THR A 137 14.11 -12.58 -9.51
N PHE A 138 15.28 -12.11 -9.07
CA PHE A 138 15.71 -10.71 -9.25
C PHE A 138 16.98 -10.67 -10.10
N LEU A 139 16.90 -10.00 -11.23
CA LEU A 139 17.94 -9.76 -12.20
C LEU A 139 18.17 -8.25 -12.35
N LEU A 140 18.47 -7.60 -11.21
CA LEU A 140 18.68 -6.17 -11.09
C LEU A 140 20.19 -5.90 -11.00
N ARG A 141 20.80 -5.48 -12.11
CA ARG A 141 22.22 -5.10 -12.13
C ARG A 141 22.40 -3.67 -11.61
N VAL A 142 23.50 -3.46 -10.86
CA VAL A 142 23.84 -2.14 -10.32
C VAL A 142 25.11 -1.64 -10.98
N LYS A 143 25.04 -0.45 -11.60
CA LYS A 143 26.15 0.25 -12.22
C LYS A 143 26.58 1.45 -11.40
N GLY A 144 27.85 1.84 -11.49
CA GLY A 144 28.38 3.00 -10.78
C GLY A 144 28.68 2.77 -9.30
N ALA A 145 28.42 1.58 -8.76
CA ALA A 145 28.78 1.24 -7.39
C ALA A 145 30.28 1.02 -7.23
N GLU A 146 30.87 1.42 -6.09
CA GLU A 146 32.26 1.09 -5.75
C GLU A 146 32.50 -0.42 -5.72
N ASN A 147 31.51 -1.17 -5.23
CA ASN A 147 31.50 -2.63 -5.23
C ASN A 147 30.18 -3.15 -5.81
N ALA A 148 30.19 -3.47 -7.11
CA ALA A 148 28.99 -3.91 -7.83
C ALA A 148 28.38 -5.21 -7.27
N ALA A 149 29.19 -6.15 -6.80
CA ALA A 149 28.69 -7.40 -6.22
C ALA A 149 27.97 -7.17 -4.89
N MET A 150 28.53 -6.35 -4.02
CA MET A 150 27.91 -5.98 -2.75
C MET A 150 26.63 -5.18 -2.96
N ALA A 151 26.64 -4.23 -3.90
CA ALA A 151 25.47 -3.44 -4.25
C ALA A 151 24.32 -4.29 -4.81
N ALA A 152 24.64 -5.26 -5.68
CA ALA A 152 23.68 -6.23 -6.20
C ALA A 152 23.08 -7.10 -5.09
N SER A 153 23.88 -7.54 -4.10
CA SER A 153 23.39 -8.27 -2.93
C SER A 153 22.41 -7.42 -2.10
N TRP A 154 22.73 -6.16 -1.81
CA TRP A 154 21.82 -5.27 -1.08
C TRP A 154 20.46 -5.10 -1.77
N VAL A 155 20.47 -4.93 -3.10
CA VAL A 155 19.24 -4.82 -3.88
C VAL A 155 18.43 -6.11 -3.82
N LYS A 156 19.09 -7.25 -4.05
CA LYS A 156 18.47 -8.59 -4.02
C LYS A 156 17.84 -8.89 -2.65
N ASP A 157 18.58 -8.65 -1.57
CA ASP A 157 18.10 -8.90 -0.19
C ASP A 157 16.93 -7.98 0.16
N SER A 158 17.00 -6.70 -0.22
CA SER A 158 15.92 -5.72 0.02
C SER A 158 14.68 -6.04 -0.80
N CYS A 159 14.82 -6.36 -2.09
CA CYS A 159 13.72 -6.78 -2.95
C CYS A 159 13.11 -8.10 -2.47
N GLY A 160 13.95 -9.11 -2.20
CA GLY A 160 13.51 -10.41 -1.71
C GLY A 160 12.69 -10.31 -0.44
N THR A 161 13.19 -9.57 0.55
CA THR A 161 12.46 -9.32 1.81
C THR A 161 11.12 -8.61 1.58
N SER A 162 11.08 -7.65 0.66
CA SER A 162 9.86 -6.90 0.36
C SER A 162 8.83 -7.75 -0.37
N PHE A 163 9.25 -8.54 -1.35
CA PHE A 163 8.38 -9.47 -2.07
C PHE A 163 7.85 -10.58 -1.15
N GLN A 164 8.69 -11.14 -0.26
CA GLN A 164 8.25 -12.12 0.73
C GLN A 164 7.17 -11.58 1.67
N ARG A 165 7.29 -10.31 2.11
CA ARG A 165 6.25 -9.64 2.91
C ARG A 165 4.93 -9.47 2.16
N LEU A 166 4.97 -9.47 0.84
CA LEU A 166 3.80 -9.39 -0.05
C LEU A 166 3.32 -10.78 -0.49
N GLY A 167 3.93 -11.87 0.02
CA GLY A 167 3.52 -13.24 -0.17
C GLY A 167 4.14 -13.95 -1.38
N PHE A 168 5.21 -13.40 -1.97
CA PHE A 168 5.97 -14.07 -3.03
C PHE A 168 7.09 -14.92 -2.44
N ASP A 169 7.45 -16.00 -3.12
CA ASP A 169 8.63 -16.78 -2.80
C ASP A 169 9.84 -16.25 -3.58
N SER A 170 10.86 -15.79 -2.87
CA SER A 170 12.07 -15.24 -3.47
C SER A 170 13.08 -16.34 -3.74
N VAL A 171 13.30 -16.64 -5.02
CA VAL A 171 14.25 -17.66 -5.46
C VAL A 171 15.60 -17.04 -5.77
N ALA A 172 16.63 -17.43 -5.03
CA ALA A 172 18.02 -17.07 -5.29
C ALA A 172 18.62 -17.94 -6.40
N SER A 173 19.41 -17.32 -7.28
CA SER A 173 20.15 -18.05 -8.32
C SER A 173 21.56 -17.49 -8.44
N ASP A 174 22.55 -18.34 -8.17
CA ASP A 174 23.97 -17.99 -8.33
C ASP A 174 24.33 -17.75 -9.81
N GLU A 175 23.60 -18.40 -10.73
CA GLU A 175 23.77 -18.19 -12.17
C GLU A 175 23.30 -16.81 -12.59
N ALA A 176 22.16 -16.34 -12.02
CA ALA A 176 21.65 -15.00 -12.23
C ALA A 176 22.64 -13.94 -11.76
N ASP A 177 23.21 -14.12 -10.58
CA ASP A 177 24.18 -13.19 -9.99
C ASP A 177 25.45 -13.10 -10.86
N SER A 178 25.98 -14.24 -11.30
CA SER A 178 27.15 -14.29 -12.20
C SER A 178 26.85 -13.63 -13.54
N TYR A 179 25.65 -13.80 -14.06
CA TYR A 179 25.23 -13.23 -15.34
C TYR A 179 25.06 -11.71 -15.26
N MET A 180 24.46 -11.21 -14.20
CA MET A 180 24.30 -9.76 -13.98
C MET A 180 25.65 -9.05 -13.96
N LEU A 181 26.64 -9.61 -13.27
CA LEU A 181 28.00 -9.05 -13.20
C LEU A 181 28.70 -9.03 -14.57
N ARG A 182 28.53 -10.08 -15.39
CA ARG A 182 29.12 -10.16 -16.74
C ARG A 182 28.49 -9.18 -17.72
N THR A 183 27.26 -8.75 -17.48
CA THR A 183 26.49 -7.88 -18.39
C THR A 183 26.51 -6.41 -17.99
N LEU A 184 27.28 -6.00 -16.99
CA LEU A 184 27.34 -4.62 -16.52
C LEU A 184 27.63 -3.60 -17.64
N ASN A 185 28.47 -3.95 -18.61
CA ASN A 185 28.86 -3.08 -19.72
C ASN A 185 27.93 -3.17 -20.96
N VAL A 186 26.91 -4.04 -20.92
CA VAL A 186 25.94 -4.16 -22.00
C VAL A 186 24.93 -3.02 -21.92
N PRO A 187 24.55 -2.35 -23.04
CA PRO A 187 23.46 -1.36 -23.03
C PRO A 187 22.17 -1.94 -22.47
N TYR A 188 21.34 -1.09 -21.83
CA TYR A 188 20.13 -1.54 -21.14
C TYR A 188 19.19 -2.35 -22.05
N ASP A 189 18.86 -1.82 -23.24
CA ASP A 189 17.93 -2.48 -24.15
C ASP A 189 18.42 -3.85 -24.63
N ALA A 190 19.73 -3.96 -24.92
CA ALA A 190 20.35 -5.23 -25.28
C ALA A 190 20.37 -6.21 -24.09
N TYR A 191 20.60 -5.71 -22.86
CA TYR A 191 20.52 -6.51 -21.65
C TYR A 191 19.13 -7.11 -21.46
N ILE A 192 18.07 -6.27 -21.55
CA ILE A 192 16.68 -6.73 -21.42
C ILE A 192 16.32 -7.78 -22.49
N GLN A 193 16.70 -7.57 -23.75
CA GLN A 193 16.44 -8.55 -24.82
C GLN A 193 17.13 -9.89 -24.55
N VAL A 194 18.38 -9.88 -24.14
CA VAL A 194 19.12 -11.12 -23.83
C VAL A 194 18.50 -11.82 -22.63
N MET A 195 18.11 -11.06 -21.59
CA MET A 195 17.50 -11.64 -20.40
C MET A 195 16.15 -12.27 -20.72
N ASN A 196 15.25 -11.57 -21.42
CA ASN A 196 13.95 -12.11 -21.82
C ASN A 196 14.06 -13.42 -22.62
N ASN A 197 15.06 -13.54 -23.49
CA ASN A 197 15.29 -14.76 -24.27
C ASN A 197 15.86 -15.92 -23.45
N LYS A 198 16.65 -15.62 -22.41
CA LYS A 198 17.28 -16.63 -21.57
C LYS A 198 16.41 -17.10 -20.40
N LEU A 199 15.61 -16.20 -19.85
CA LEU A 199 14.81 -16.46 -18.66
C LEU A 199 13.94 -17.70 -18.79
N GLN A 200 13.29 -17.90 -19.95
CA GLN A 200 12.45 -19.06 -20.19
C GLN A 200 13.23 -20.39 -20.25
N GLN A 201 14.50 -20.35 -20.57
CA GLN A 201 15.34 -21.55 -20.72
C GLN A 201 16.08 -21.94 -19.44
N GLU A 202 16.48 -20.92 -18.65
CA GLU A 202 17.36 -21.12 -17.49
C GLU A 202 16.61 -21.12 -16.15
N PHE A 203 15.38 -20.52 -16.10
CA PHE A 203 14.60 -20.39 -14.85
C PHE A 203 13.26 -21.13 -14.92
N VAL A 204 13.35 -22.47 -15.08
CA VAL A 204 12.17 -23.33 -15.27
C VAL A 204 11.25 -23.34 -14.04
N ASP A 205 11.82 -23.19 -12.85
CA ASP A 205 11.10 -23.26 -11.56
C ASP A 205 10.64 -21.88 -11.04
N VAL A 206 10.76 -20.82 -11.87
CA VAL A 206 10.40 -19.46 -11.50
C VAL A 206 9.22 -18.97 -12.35
N THR A 207 8.22 -18.41 -11.71
CA THR A 207 7.03 -17.87 -12.41
C THR A 207 7.26 -16.44 -12.89
N PHE A 208 7.92 -15.60 -12.08
CA PHE A 208 8.14 -14.20 -12.36
C PHE A 208 9.60 -13.79 -12.23
N ALA A 209 10.00 -12.84 -13.04
CA ALA A 209 11.33 -12.24 -12.93
C ALA A 209 11.24 -10.70 -12.89
N VAL A 210 11.96 -10.09 -11.97
CA VAL A 210 12.24 -8.65 -11.98
C VAL A 210 13.56 -8.45 -12.71
N VAL A 211 13.52 -7.81 -13.86
CA VAL A 211 14.70 -7.57 -14.71
C VAL A 211 14.93 -6.08 -14.84
N GLY A 212 16.16 -5.61 -14.62
CA GLY A 212 16.41 -4.18 -14.71
C GLY A 212 17.83 -3.74 -14.39
N GLU A 213 17.97 -2.42 -14.29
CA GLU A 213 19.22 -1.74 -14.01
C GLU A 213 19.00 -0.60 -13.02
N ILE A 214 19.92 -0.47 -12.09
CA ILE A 214 20.06 0.68 -11.21
C ILE A 214 21.40 1.32 -11.52
N GLN A 215 21.38 2.56 -12.00
CA GLN A 215 22.58 3.34 -12.26
C GLN A 215 22.81 4.33 -11.14
N LEU A 216 23.92 4.23 -10.46
CA LEU A 216 24.36 5.15 -9.40
C LEU A 216 25.25 6.24 -9.96
N GLU A 217 25.09 7.44 -9.40
CA GLU A 217 25.92 8.60 -9.70
C GLU A 217 26.14 9.43 -8.43
N THR A 218 27.40 9.76 -8.13
CA THR A 218 27.73 10.68 -7.05
C THR A 218 27.43 12.11 -7.50
N VAL A 219 26.41 12.72 -6.91
CA VAL A 219 25.95 14.09 -7.25
C VAL A 219 26.81 15.14 -6.58
N SER A 220 27.17 14.95 -5.31
CA SER A 220 28.00 15.87 -4.55
C SER A 220 28.72 15.20 -3.40
N GLN A 221 29.87 15.74 -3.04
CA GLN A 221 30.63 15.33 -1.86
C GLN A 221 31.18 16.57 -1.16
N ASP A 222 30.96 16.69 0.13
CA ASP A 222 31.45 17.77 0.98
C ASP A 222 31.82 17.28 2.39
N GLN A 223 32.20 18.18 3.29
CA GLN A 223 32.59 17.83 4.67
C GLN A 223 31.44 17.24 5.50
N TRP A 224 30.19 17.29 5.01
CA TRP A 224 29.00 16.81 5.70
C TRP A 224 28.51 15.48 5.16
N GLY A 225 29.12 14.95 4.11
CA GLY A 225 28.78 13.67 3.53
C GLY A 225 28.76 13.65 2.00
N VAL A 226 28.20 12.56 1.48
CA VAL A 226 28.10 12.29 0.04
C VAL A 226 26.61 12.18 -0.34
N SER A 227 26.24 12.80 -1.45
CA SER A 227 24.91 12.62 -2.06
C SER A 227 25.03 11.72 -3.28
N GLU A 228 24.28 10.63 -3.27
CA GLU A 228 24.16 9.68 -4.37
C GLU A 228 22.78 9.75 -4.99
N SER A 229 22.72 9.67 -6.32
CA SER A 229 21.50 9.48 -7.10
C SER A 229 21.47 8.07 -7.67
N ALA A 230 20.27 7.48 -7.72
CA ALA A 230 20.02 6.21 -8.37
C ALA A 230 18.95 6.39 -9.45
N HIS A 231 19.29 6.16 -10.71
CA HIS A 231 18.33 6.03 -11.80
C HIS A 231 17.95 4.57 -11.96
N VAL A 232 16.67 4.25 -11.78
CA VAL A 232 16.11 2.90 -11.82
C VAL A 232 15.30 2.69 -13.09
N ARG A 233 15.56 1.60 -13.78
CA ARG A 233 14.72 1.08 -14.87
C ARG A 233 14.54 -0.41 -14.65
N ALA A 234 13.33 -0.84 -14.35
CA ALA A 234 13.04 -2.25 -14.09
C ALA A 234 11.68 -2.66 -14.63
N GLN A 235 11.54 -3.93 -14.96
CA GLN A 235 10.30 -4.54 -15.41
C GLN A 235 10.05 -5.87 -14.71
N MET A 236 8.79 -6.20 -14.51
CA MET A 236 8.32 -7.51 -14.08
C MET A 236 7.85 -8.30 -15.29
N VAL A 237 8.34 -9.51 -15.43
CA VAL A 237 8.03 -10.42 -16.56
C VAL A 237 7.36 -11.68 -16.02
N ASP A 238 6.22 -12.06 -16.59
CA ASP A 238 5.62 -13.39 -16.47
C ASP A 238 6.38 -14.35 -17.40
N LEU A 239 7.13 -15.28 -16.84
CA LEU A 239 7.99 -16.19 -17.59
C LEU A 239 7.22 -17.27 -18.36
N LEU A 240 6.00 -17.60 -17.93
CA LEU A 240 5.15 -18.56 -18.62
C LEU A 240 4.59 -17.99 -19.94
N SER A 241 4.18 -16.73 -19.91
CA SER A 241 3.60 -16.06 -21.09
C SER A 241 4.58 -15.15 -21.83
N ASN A 242 5.76 -14.93 -21.29
CA ASN A 242 6.75 -13.94 -21.75
C ASN A 242 6.16 -12.53 -21.87
N THR A 243 5.30 -12.16 -20.92
CA THR A 243 4.57 -10.89 -20.92
C THR A 243 5.15 -9.95 -19.88
N ILE A 244 5.41 -8.70 -20.26
CA ILE A 244 5.76 -7.65 -19.30
C ILE A 244 4.49 -7.25 -18.55
N ILE A 245 4.50 -7.47 -17.23
CA ILE A 245 3.36 -7.18 -16.33
C ILE A 245 3.38 -5.73 -15.89
N GLY A 246 4.55 -5.20 -15.66
CA GLY A 246 4.73 -3.83 -15.17
C GLY A 246 6.15 -3.33 -15.33
N GLU A 247 6.27 -2.02 -15.37
CA GLU A 247 7.54 -1.31 -15.51
C GLU A 247 7.60 -0.18 -14.49
N ILE A 248 8.83 0.17 -14.08
CA ILE A 248 9.16 1.33 -13.26
C ILE A 248 10.38 2.02 -13.86
N GLU A 249 10.32 3.35 -13.97
CA GLU A 249 11.46 4.20 -14.31
C GLU A 249 11.40 5.43 -13.39
N GLU A 250 12.35 5.54 -12.45
CA GLU A 250 12.34 6.53 -11.38
C GLU A 250 13.76 6.94 -10.97
N ASN A 251 13.86 8.13 -10.35
CA ASN A 251 15.10 8.64 -9.78
C ASN A 251 14.98 8.79 -8.27
N TYR A 252 16.02 8.42 -7.55
CA TYR A 252 16.11 8.49 -6.10
C TYR A 252 17.39 9.18 -5.70
N ASP A 253 17.31 10.09 -4.73
CA ASP A 253 18.46 10.80 -4.17
C ASP A 253 18.54 10.54 -2.67
N MET A 254 19.72 10.17 -2.19
CA MET A 254 19.98 9.99 -0.77
C MET A 254 21.35 10.57 -0.38
N ARG A 255 21.46 10.97 0.89
CA ARG A 255 22.70 11.47 1.45
C ARG A 255 23.18 10.54 2.56
N GLY A 256 24.46 10.17 2.53
CA GLY A 256 25.12 9.35 3.53
C GLY A 256 26.36 10.02 4.10
N SER A 257 26.96 9.39 5.09
CA SER A 257 28.23 9.83 5.71
C SER A 257 29.42 9.72 4.76
N ASP A 258 29.38 8.76 3.88
CA ASP A 258 30.38 8.41 2.88
C ASP A 258 29.70 7.77 1.66
N VAL A 259 30.48 7.50 0.61
CA VAL A 259 29.97 6.94 -0.65
C VAL A 259 29.25 5.62 -0.44
N VAL A 260 29.83 4.70 0.32
CA VAL A 260 29.25 3.35 0.56
C VAL A 260 27.92 3.45 1.29
N ASN A 261 27.87 4.27 2.34
CA ASN A 261 26.64 4.51 3.11
C ASN A 261 25.56 5.19 2.25
N ALA A 262 25.92 6.19 1.46
CA ALA A 262 24.97 6.88 0.56
C ALA A 262 24.43 5.92 -0.51
N GLN A 263 25.29 5.08 -1.12
CA GLN A 263 24.91 4.05 -2.06
C GLN A 263 23.98 3.03 -1.43
N GLN A 264 24.26 2.56 -0.22
CA GLN A 264 23.39 1.64 0.50
C GLN A 264 22.01 2.23 0.74
N LEU A 265 21.92 3.47 1.22
CA LEU A 265 20.66 4.14 1.52
C LEU A 265 19.82 4.34 0.26
N VAL A 266 20.40 4.81 -0.85
CA VAL A 266 19.67 5.03 -2.10
C VAL A 266 19.22 3.71 -2.72
N LEU A 267 20.03 2.66 -2.66
CA LEU A 267 19.67 1.33 -3.14
C LEU A 267 18.56 0.69 -2.31
N GLN A 268 18.59 0.84 -0.98
CA GLN A 268 17.49 0.36 -0.13
C GLN A 268 16.17 1.07 -0.47
N LYS A 269 16.19 2.39 -0.61
CA LYS A 269 15.00 3.16 -0.99
C LYS A 269 14.46 2.73 -2.35
N ALA A 270 15.32 2.65 -3.36
CA ALA A 270 14.97 2.20 -4.70
C ALA A 270 14.38 0.78 -4.70
N SER A 271 15.02 -0.14 -3.98
CA SER A 271 14.58 -1.55 -3.90
C SER A 271 13.20 -1.69 -3.26
N LEU A 272 12.90 -0.91 -2.22
CA LEU A 272 11.58 -0.90 -1.58
C LEU A 272 10.50 -0.45 -2.56
N ASP A 273 10.73 0.66 -3.27
CA ASP A 273 9.76 1.23 -4.20
C ASP A 273 9.58 0.33 -5.45
N ILE A 274 10.68 -0.23 -6.01
CA ILE A 274 10.61 -1.24 -7.08
C ILE A 274 9.70 -2.40 -6.66
N SER A 275 9.95 -2.93 -5.47
CA SER A 275 9.23 -4.09 -4.96
C SER A 275 7.75 -3.78 -4.76
N GLU A 276 7.43 -2.64 -4.15
CA GLU A 276 6.04 -2.26 -3.91
C GLU A 276 5.26 -2.06 -5.21
N VAL A 277 5.83 -1.35 -6.17
CA VAL A 277 5.19 -1.06 -7.46
C VAL A 277 5.01 -2.33 -8.29
N LEU A 278 6.08 -3.12 -8.45
CA LEU A 278 6.05 -4.30 -9.31
C LEU A 278 5.24 -5.45 -8.71
N ALA A 279 5.33 -5.70 -7.40
CA ALA A 279 4.52 -6.71 -6.75
C ALA A 279 3.03 -6.40 -6.83
N ARG A 280 2.61 -5.14 -6.64
CA ARG A 280 1.21 -4.73 -6.82
C ARG A 280 0.71 -4.99 -8.23
N LYS A 281 1.49 -4.59 -9.24
CA LYS A 281 1.14 -4.84 -10.65
C LYS A 281 1.03 -6.33 -10.95
N THR A 282 1.87 -7.16 -10.33
CA THR A 282 1.83 -8.62 -10.49
C THR A 282 0.57 -9.22 -9.87
N ILE A 283 0.21 -8.81 -8.67
CA ILE A 283 -1.01 -9.25 -8.00
C ILE A 283 -2.24 -8.85 -8.82
N ASP A 284 -2.29 -7.61 -9.32
CA ASP A 284 -3.38 -7.13 -10.17
C ASP A 284 -3.50 -7.92 -11.49
N TYR A 285 -2.37 -8.22 -12.12
CA TYR A 285 -2.31 -9.01 -13.34
C TYR A 285 -2.82 -10.43 -13.09
N TRP A 286 -2.33 -11.10 -12.04
CA TRP A 286 -2.70 -12.46 -11.68
C TRP A 286 -4.19 -12.57 -11.34
N THR A 287 -4.71 -11.64 -10.57
CA THR A 287 -6.13 -11.59 -10.19
C THR A 287 -7.04 -11.46 -11.41
N LYS A 288 -6.64 -10.66 -12.42
CA LYS A 288 -7.39 -10.53 -13.67
C LYS A 288 -7.33 -11.78 -14.56
N LYS A 289 -6.28 -12.59 -14.44
CA LYS A 289 -6.09 -13.80 -15.25
C LYS A 289 -6.89 -14.98 -14.70
N GLN A 290 -7.22 -14.97 -13.40
CA GLN A 290 -8.02 -16.02 -12.75
C GLN A 290 -9.54 -15.75 -12.78
N GLY A 291 -10.01 -14.56 -13.07
CA GLY A 291 -11.42 -14.19 -13.21
C GLY A 291 -11.87 -14.16 -14.65
#